data_47911de6c61471b81f903df0a124cde3
#
_entry.id   47911de6c61471b81f903df0a124cde3
#
_cell.length_a   1.000
_cell.length_b   1.000
_cell.length_c   1.000
_cell.angle_alpha   90.00
_cell.angle_beta   90.00
_cell.angle_gamma   90.00
#
_symmetry.space_group_name_H-M   'P 1'
#
loop_
_entity.id
_entity.type
_entity.pdbx_description
1 polymer ?
#
loop_
_entity_poly.entity_id
_entity_poly.type
_entity_poly.pdbx_seq_one_letter_code
_entity_poly.pdbx_strand_id
1 'polypeptide(L)'
;MEPNKLLDILHTAERLKDTLRHCDTSKGRRESVAEHSWRLALMAFFLRDEFPDTDMDRVIRMCLIHDLGECFTGDIPSFLKTDADTEKEDSLLEQWVSGLPAPYNAEMSALYAEMNALQTPEARLYKALDKLEAVIQHNESPIATWLPREYDLNLTYANENVAFSPYLTELRAAIRRDTEEKIQRGE
;
A
#
# COMPACT_ATOMS: atom_id res chain seq x y z
N MET A 1 16.74 9.18 20.06
CA MET A 1 17.13 9.23 18.62
C MET A 1 18.16 10.32 18.42
N GLU A 2 19.37 9.95 18.00
CA GLU A 2 20.40 10.93 17.64
C GLU A 2 20.01 11.67 16.35
N PRO A 3 20.18 13.02 16.25
CA PRO A 3 19.73 13.81 15.10
C PRO A 3 20.27 13.30 13.75
N ASN A 4 21.55 12.96 13.68
CA ASN A 4 22.14 12.43 12.45
C ASN A 4 21.51 11.09 12.03
N LYS A 5 21.20 10.23 13.02
CA LYS A 5 20.52 8.96 12.76
C LYS A 5 19.11 9.14 12.21
N LEU A 6 18.40 10.14 12.71
CA LEU A 6 17.09 10.52 12.16
C LEU A 6 17.22 11.00 10.70
N LEU A 7 18.22 11.82 10.42
CA LEU A 7 18.47 12.28 9.05
C LEU A 7 18.80 11.12 8.10
N ASP A 8 19.61 10.15 8.52
CA ASP A 8 19.90 8.95 7.73
C ASP A 8 18.65 8.15 7.39
N ILE A 9 17.73 7.99 8.37
CA ILE A 9 16.46 7.33 8.17
C ILE A 9 15.59 8.11 7.16
N LEU A 10 15.49 9.43 7.32
CA LEU A 10 14.71 10.27 6.42
C LEU A 10 15.29 10.32 5.00
N HIS A 11 16.63 10.32 4.85
CA HIS A 11 17.29 10.23 3.54
C HIS A 11 17.02 8.90 2.84
N THR A 12 16.86 7.81 3.60
CA THR A 12 16.45 6.52 3.02
C THR A 12 15.01 6.57 2.57
N ALA A 13 14.09 7.02 3.43
CA ALA A 13 12.67 7.12 3.12
C ALA A 13 12.37 8.12 1.98
N GLU A 14 13.23 9.14 1.80
CA GLU A 14 13.11 10.12 0.71
C GLU A 14 13.08 9.47 -0.67
N ARG A 15 13.77 8.33 -0.84
CA ARG A 15 13.81 7.59 -2.11
C ARG A 15 12.42 7.18 -2.61
N LEU A 16 11.44 6.96 -1.72
CA LEU A 16 10.08 6.61 -2.11
C LEU A 16 9.37 7.73 -2.89
N LYS A 17 9.85 8.96 -2.83
CA LYS A 17 9.30 10.06 -3.64
C LYS A 17 9.66 9.91 -5.12
N ASP A 18 10.78 9.27 -5.43
CA ASP A 18 11.26 9.01 -6.78
C ASP A 18 11.03 7.56 -7.22
N THR A 19 10.58 6.68 -6.31
CA THR A 19 10.14 5.32 -6.63
C THR A 19 8.72 5.40 -7.21
N LEU A 20 8.61 5.13 -8.51
CA LEU A 20 7.37 5.32 -9.26
C LEU A 20 6.60 4.01 -9.39
N ARG A 21 5.31 4.06 -9.10
CA ARG A 21 4.36 2.96 -9.26
C ARG A 21 3.94 2.79 -10.72
N HIS A 22 3.31 1.66 -11.02
CA HIS A 22 2.81 1.38 -12.37
C HIS A 22 1.62 2.25 -12.79
N CYS A 23 0.89 2.86 -11.87
CA CYS A 23 -0.27 3.71 -12.15
C CYS A 23 0.08 5.20 -12.27
N ASP A 24 -0.81 5.95 -12.94
CA ASP A 24 -0.68 7.39 -13.11
C ASP A 24 -1.68 8.14 -12.19
N THR A 25 -1.35 9.37 -11.87
CA THR A 25 -2.30 10.29 -11.23
C THR A 25 -3.36 10.76 -12.24
N SER A 26 -4.43 11.38 -11.77
CA SER A 26 -5.50 11.94 -12.61
C SER A 26 -5.01 12.95 -13.65
N LYS A 27 -3.80 13.50 -13.48
CA LYS A 27 -3.18 14.45 -14.43
C LYS A 27 -2.12 13.80 -15.34
N GLY A 28 -2.02 12.48 -15.35
CA GLY A 28 -1.19 11.71 -16.27
C GLY A 28 0.31 11.72 -15.96
N ARG A 29 0.72 11.97 -14.71
CA ARG A 29 2.07 11.65 -14.25
C ARG A 29 2.07 10.38 -13.43
N ARG A 30 3.18 9.66 -13.42
CA ARG A 30 3.36 8.51 -12.54
C ARG A 30 3.15 8.89 -11.08
N GLU A 31 2.43 8.05 -10.35
CA GLU A 31 2.33 8.11 -8.89
C GLU A 31 3.63 7.63 -8.25
N SER A 32 4.04 8.25 -7.14
CA SER A 32 5.14 7.73 -6.32
C SER A 32 4.62 6.83 -5.19
N VAL A 33 5.47 5.92 -4.73
CA VAL A 33 5.18 5.04 -3.57
C VAL A 33 4.90 5.86 -2.30
N ALA A 34 5.57 7.00 -2.14
CA ALA A 34 5.31 7.90 -1.02
C ALA A 34 3.89 8.49 -1.06
N GLU A 35 3.36 8.82 -2.25
CA GLU A 35 2.00 9.34 -2.42
C GLU A 35 0.96 8.28 -2.13
N HIS A 36 1.17 7.05 -2.62
CA HIS A 36 0.35 5.89 -2.28
C HIS A 36 0.28 5.66 -0.76
N SER A 37 1.44 5.54 -0.11
CA SER A 37 1.50 5.29 1.34
C SER A 37 0.84 6.41 2.16
N TRP A 38 0.97 7.67 1.74
CA TRP A 38 0.28 8.79 2.35
C TRP A 38 -1.24 8.66 2.20
N ARG A 39 -1.75 8.41 0.99
CA ARG A 39 -3.19 8.32 0.73
C ARG A 39 -3.80 7.10 1.42
N LEU A 40 -3.09 5.98 1.44
CA LEU A 40 -3.47 4.78 2.17
C LEU A 40 -3.62 5.05 3.68
N ALA A 41 -2.65 5.73 4.30
CA ALA A 41 -2.72 6.11 5.71
C ALA A 41 -3.87 7.09 5.99
N LEU A 42 -4.14 8.02 5.08
CA LEU A 42 -5.28 8.94 5.16
C LEU A 42 -6.61 8.18 5.06
N MET A 43 -6.70 7.18 4.19
CA MET A 43 -7.88 6.31 4.08
C MET A 43 -8.13 5.57 5.40
N ALA A 44 -7.10 4.96 6.00
CA ALA A 44 -7.20 4.32 7.31
C ALA A 44 -7.66 5.31 8.41
N PHE A 45 -7.16 6.55 8.39
CA PHE A 45 -7.55 7.59 9.35
C PHE A 45 -9.06 7.90 9.31
N PHE A 46 -9.66 7.97 8.12
CA PHE A 46 -11.09 8.27 7.97
C PHE A 46 -12.02 7.07 8.20
N LEU A 47 -11.47 5.86 8.30
CA LEU A 47 -12.25 4.64 8.53
C LEU A 47 -12.30 4.21 10.01
N ARG A 48 -11.77 5.01 10.94
CA ARG A 48 -11.67 4.63 12.36
C ARG A 48 -13.00 4.26 12.99
N ASP A 49 -14.05 5.00 12.67
CA ASP A 49 -15.37 4.79 13.27
C ASP A 49 -16.07 3.52 12.75
N GLU A 50 -15.61 2.99 11.62
CA GLU A 50 -16.12 1.73 11.05
C GLU A 50 -15.46 0.48 11.66
N PHE A 51 -14.35 0.67 12.39
CA PHE A 51 -13.56 -0.40 13.00
C PHE A 51 -13.25 -0.12 14.48
N PRO A 52 -14.26 0.04 15.35
CA PRO A 52 -14.08 0.47 16.74
C PRO A 52 -13.28 -0.51 17.60
N ASP A 53 -13.23 -1.79 17.21
CA ASP A 53 -12.53 -2.85 17.94
C ASP A 53 -11.11 -3.12 17.39
N THR A 54 -10.64 -2.30 16.42
CA THR A 54 -9.33 -2.43 15.77
C THR A 54 -8.41 -1.28 16.20
N ASP A 55 -7.15 -1.56 16.48
CA ASP A 55 -6.13 -0.53 16.73
C ASP A 55 -5.80 0.23 15.42
N MET A 56 -6.60 1.24 15.11
CA MET A 56 -6.45 2.02 13.87
C MET A 56 -5.15 2.83 13.84
N ASP A 57 -4.57 3.22 14.98
CA ASP A 57 -3.25 3.85 15.00
C ASP A 57 -2.17 2.87 14.57
N ARG A 58 -2.34 1.60 14.89
CA ARG A 58 -1.49 0.50 14.41
C ARG A 58 -1.64 0.29 12.91
N VAL A 59 -2.87 0.27 12.40
CA VAL A 59 -3.17 0.18 10.95
C VAL A 59 -2.52 1.34 10.19
N ILE A 60 -2.67 2.58 10.68
CA ILE A 60 -2.05 3.77 10.06
C ILE A 60 -0.53 3.64 10.00
N ARG A 61 0.10 3.14 11.08
CA ARG A 61 1.56 2.88 11.09
C ARG A 61 1.94 1.84 10.04
N MET A 62 1.19 0.74 9.92
CA MET A 62 1.40 -0.26 8.86
C MET A 62 1.31 0.37 7.47
N CYS A 63 0.27 1.17 7.20
CA CYS A 63 0.07 1.87 5.92
C CYS A 63 1.25 2.79 5.57
N LEU A 64 1.83 3.48 6.55
CA LEU A 64 2.95 4.39 6.32
C LEU A 64 4.26 3.70 5.98
N ILE A 65 4.47 2.47 6.47
CA ILE A 65 5.78 1.80 6.37
C ILE A 65 5.78 0.61 5.41
N HIS A 66 4.63 0.16 4.90
CA HIS A 66 4.49 -1.13 4.22
C HIS A 66 5.43 -1.30 3.01
N ASP A 67 5.64 -0.25 2.25
CA ASP A 67 6.46 -0.26 1.03
C ASP A 67 7.86 0.34 1.23
N LEU A 68 8.35 0.50 2.49
CA LEU A 68 9.71 1.01 2.72
C LEU A 68 10.81 0.11 2.10
N GLY A 69 10.54 -1.17 1.89
CA GLY A 69 11.43 -2.08 1.18
C GLY A 69 11.75 -1.61 -0.25
N GLU A 70 10.82 -0.94 -0.89
CA GLU A 70 10.97 -0.41 -2.24
C GLU A 70 11.96 0.76 -2.35
N CYS A 71 12.39 1.34 -1.22
CA CYS A 71 13.57 2.22 -1.19
C CYS A 71 14.84 1.56 -1.75
N PHE A 72 14.92 0.23 -1.74
CA PHE A 72 16.08 -0.57 -2.10
C PHE A 72 15.93 -1.31 -3.42
N THR A 73 14.70 -1.64 -3.81
CA THR A 73 14.39 -2.47 -4.99
C THR A 73 13.63 -1.74 -6.09
N GLY A 74 12.96 -0.64 -5.75
CA GLY A 74 11.95 -0.01 -6.59
C GLY A 74 10.60 -0.76 -6.52
N ASP A 75 9.54 -0.14 -7.03
CA ASP A 75 8.22 -0.78 -7.18
C ASP A 75 8.24 -1.76 -8.35
N ILE A 76 7.80 -2.98 -8.07
CA ILE A 76 7.55 -4.00 -9.09
C ILE A 76 6.05 -4.31 -9.08
N PRO A 77 5.32 -4.06 -10.19
CA PRO A 77 3.89 -4.34 -10.27
C PRO A 77 3.55 -5.75 -9.78
N SER A 78 2.53 -5.89 -8.95
CA SER A 78 2.20 -7.15 -8.25
C SER A 78 2.04 -8.35 -9.18
N PHE A 79 1.63 -8.13 -10.43
CA PHE A 79 1.46 -9.15 -11.46
C PHE A 79 2.77 -9.51 -12.20
N LEU A 80 3.88 -8.83 -11.91
CA LEU A 80 5.24 -9.11 -12.42
C LEU A 80 6.19 -9.55 -11.32
N LYS A 81 5.88 -9.22 -10.05
CA LYS A 81 6.72 -9.50 -8.88
C LYS A 81 6.86 -11.02 -8.68
N THR A 82 8.09 -11.50 -8.60
CA THR A 82 8.41 -12.91 -8.35
C THR A 82 8.72 -13.15 -6.87
N ASP A 83 8.71 -14.42 -6.44
CA ASP A 83 9.13 -14.77 -5.08
C ASP A 83 10.56 -14.32 -4.77
N ALA A 84 11.49 -14.42 -5.75
CA ALA A 84 12.85 -13.96 -5.60
C ALA A 84 12.97 -12.43 -5.41
N ASP A 85 12.10 -11.66 -6.07
CA ASP A 85 12.01 -10.21 -5.87
C ASP A 85 11.54 -9.88 -4.46
N THR A 86 10.52 -10.60 -3.98
CA THR A 86 9.99 -10.45 -2.62
C THR A 86 11.05 -10.81 -1.57
N GLU A 87 11.72 -11.96 -1.70
CA GLU A 87 12.79 -12.37 -0.78
C GLU A 87 13.92 -11.35 -0.71
N LYS A 88 14.31 -10.79 -1.86
CA LYS A 88 15.35 -9.76 -1.93
C LYS A 88 14.93 -8.48 -1.23
N GLU A 89 13.71 -8.01 -1.47
CA GLU A 89 13.17 -6.81 -0.84
C GLU A 89 13.06 -6.99 0.69
N ASP A 90 12.48 -8.10 1.14
CA ASP A 90 12.35 -8.44 2.55
C ASP A 90 13.71 -8.50 3.25
N SER A 91 14.72 -9.12 2.63
CA SER A 91 16.07 -9.22 3.19
C SER A 91 16.74 -7.85 3.35
N LEU A 92 16.61 -6.97 2.35
CA LEU A 92 17.18 -5.61 2.41
C LEU A 92 16.45 -4.74 3.44
N LEU A 93 15.13 -4.86 3.52
CA LEU A 93 14.32 -4.18 4.52
C LEU A 93 14.66 -4.64 5.94
N GLU A 94 14.76 -5.95 6.17
CA GLU A 94 15.12 -6.53 7.47
C GLU A 94 16.51 -6.06 7.91
N GLN A 95 17.49 -6.06 6.99
CA GLN A 95 18.83 -5.55 7.26
C GLN A 95 18.78 -4.08 7.67
N TRP A 96 18.04 -3.25 6.98
CA TRP A 96 17.89 -1.83 7.30
C TRP A 96 17.20 -1.61 8.64
N VAL A 97 16.08 -2.31 8.90
CA VAL A 97 15.32 -2.23 10.15
C VAL A 97 16.17 -2.67 11.34
N SER A 98 16.95 -3.74 11.21
CA SER A 98 17.85 -4.21 12.28
C SER A 98 18.92 -3.19 12.67
N GLY A 99 19.32 -2.31 11.74
CA GLY A 99 20.27 -1.21 11.95
C GLY A 99 19.66 0.03 12.60
N LEU A 100 18.35 0.08 12.82
CA LEU A 100 17.70 1.20 13.48
C LEU A 100 18.00 1.21 14.98
N PRO A 101 18.03 2.39 15.63
CA PRO A 101 18.22 2.46 17.07
C PRO A 101 17.00 1.93 17.83
N ALA A 102 17.23 1.35 19.03
CA ALA A 102 16.15 0.97 19.93
C ALA A 102 15.33 2.23 20.36
N PRO A 103 14.00 2.09 20.54
CA PRO A 103 13.20 0.87 20.41
C PRO A 103 12.71 0.59 18.98
N TYR A 104 12.99 1.46 18.01
CA TYR A 104 12.38 1.48 16.67
C TYR A 104 12.66 0.21 15.86
N ASN A 105 13.85 -0.37 16.00
CA ASN A 105 14.18 -1.64 15.35
C ASN A 105 13.23 -2.77 15.76
N ALA A 106 12.99 -2.93 17.06
CA ALA A 106 12.09 -3.97 17.56
C ALA A 106 10.62 -3.70 17.21
N GLU A 107 10.18 -2.43 17.30
CA GLU A 107 8.81 -2.04 16.97
C GLU A 107 8.51 -2.24 15.47
N MET A 108 9.40 -1.83 14.58
CA MET A 108 9.22 -2.02 13.14
C MET A 108 9.28 -3.50 12.74
N SER A 109 10.24 -4.28 13.30
CA SER A 109 10.29 -5.72 13.05
C SER A 109 9.01 -6.42 13.46
N ALA A 110 8.42 -6.05 14.61
CA ALA A 110 7.15 -6.60 15.07
C ALA A 110 5.98 -6.22 14.15
N LEU A 111 5.93 -4.98 13.64
CA LEU A 111 4.91 -4.56 12.68
C LEU A 111 5.03 -5.34 11.36
N TYR A 112 6.22 -5.48 10.78
CA TYR A 112 6.41 -6.24 9.55
C TYR A 112 6.08 -7.73 9.73
N ALA A 113 6.48 -8.34 10.85
CA ALA A 113 6.13 -9.72 11.14
C ALA A 113 4.59 -9.93 11.20
N GLU A 114 3.87 -8.99 11.80
CA GLU A 114 2.41 -9.01 11.85
C GLU A 114 1.78 -8.80 10.49
N MET A 115 2.27 -7.82 9.72
CA MET A 115 1.81 -7.53 8.36
C MET A 115 1.99 -8.75 7.44
N ASN A 116 3.12 -9.43 7.53
CA ASN A 116 3.40 -10.63 6.74
C ASN A 116 2.55 -11.84 7.17
N ALA A 117 2.26 -11.97 8.47
CA ALA A 117 1.44 -13.06 8.99
C ALA A 117 -0.04 -12.94 8.61
N LEU A 118 -0.58 -11.73 8.43
CA LEU A 118 -2.01 -11.44 8.09
C LEU A 118 -3.02 -12.12 9.03
N GLN A 119 -2.66 -12.33 10.32
CA GLN A 119 -3.50 -13.02 11.28
C GLN A 119 -4.36 -12.07 12.12
N THR A 120 -3.88 -10.87 12.41
CA THR A 120 -4.59 -9.87 13.21
C THR A 120 -5.61 -9.09 12.38
N PRO A 121 -6.67 -8.54 13.00
CA PRO A 121 -7.58 -7.62 12.34
C PRO A 121 -6.86 -6.43 11.68
N GLU A 122 -5.86 -5.88 12.36
CA GLU A 122 -5.03 -4.76 11.91
C GLU A 122 -4.30 -5.09 10.61
N ALA A 123 -3.61 -6.22 10.57
CA ALA A 123 -2.85 -6.66 9.39
C ALA A 123 -3.78 -6.97 8.20
N ARG A 124 -4.92 -7.59 8.46
CA ARG A 124 -5.93 -7.87 7.41
C ARG A 124 -6.55 -6.58 6.88
N LEU A 125 -6.85 -5.63 7.77
CA LEU A 125 -7.43 -4.35 7.40
C LEU A 125 -6.43 -3.54 6.57
N TYR A 126 -5.20 -3.35 7.07
CA TYR A 126 -4.14 -2.68 6.30
C TYR A 126 -4.04 -3.26 4.87
N LYS A 127 -3.97 -4.59 4.74
CA LYS A 127 -3.79 -5.25 3.43
C LYS A 127 -5.01 -5.10 2.52
N ALA A 128 -6.20 -5.07 3.08
CA ALA A 128 -7.41 -4.78 2.32
C ALA A 128 -7.40 -3.34 1.79
N LEU A 129 -7.05 -2.37 2.64
CA LEU A 129 -6.98 -0.95 2.26
C LEU A 129 -5.92 -0.69 1.20
N ASP A 130 -4.73 -1.28 1.31
CA ASP A 130 -3.65 -1.21 0.33
C ASP A 130 -4.15 -1.61 -1.07
N LYS A 131 -4.82 -2.76 -1.16
CA LYS A 131 -5.36 -3.24 -2.43
C LYS A 131 -6.53 -2.40 -2.95
N LEU A 132 -7.38 -1.86 -2.08
CA LEU A 132 -8.47 -0.97 -2.48
C LEU A 132 -7.93 0.36 -3.00
N GLU A 133 -6.93 0.92 -2.33
CA GLU A 133 -6.28 2.17 -2.73
C GLU A 133 -5.69 2.07 -4.13
N ALA A 134 -5.02 0.96 -4.45
CA ALA A 134 -4.48 0.71 -5.78
C ALA A 134 -5.58 0.74 -6.87
N VAL A 135 -6.76 0.16 -6.65
CA VAL A 135 -7.87 0.22 -7.62
C VAL A 135 -8.45 1.64 -7.72
N ILE A 136 -8.57 2.36 -6.59
CA ILE A 136 -9.01 3.76 -6.61
C ILE A 136 -8.07 4.59 -7.46
N GLN A 137 -6.74 4.43 -7.30
CA GLN A 137 -5.76 5.15 -8.12
C GLN A 137 -5.88 4.80 -9.61
N HIS A 138 -6.08 3.54 -9.95
CA HIS A 138 -6.35 3.16 -11.35
C HIS A 138 -7.62 3.82 -11.88
N ASN A 139 -8.69 3.87 -11.11
CA ASN A 139 -9.93 4.54 -11.52
C ASN A 139 -9.75 6.05 -11.75
N GLU A 140 -8.81 6.69 -11.07
CA GLU A 140 -8.49 8.11 -11.23
C GLU A 140 -7.52 8.37 -12.40
N SER A 141 -6.71 7.38 -12.79
CA SER A 141 -5.76 7.54 -13.89
C SER A 141 -6.46 7.55 -15.27
N PRO A 142 -5.90 8.21 -16.30
CA PRO A 142 -6.45 8.16 -17.65
C PRO A 142 -6.52 6.70 -18.14
N ILE A 143 -7.66 6.28 -18.70
CA ILE A 143 -7.85 4.88 -19.11
C ILE A 143 -6.86 4.44 -20.20
N ALA A 144 -6.37 5.37 -20.99
CA ALA A 144 -5.34 5.12 -22.01
C ALA A 144 -4.00 4.62 -21.42
N THR A 145 -3.79 4.78 -20.11
CA THR A 145 -2.61 4.28 -19.39
C THR A 145 -2.77 2.83 -18.91
N TRP A 146 -3.99 2.28 -18.98
CA TRP A 146 -4.27 0.94 -18.52
C TRP A 146 -3.75 -0.12 -19.50
N LEU A 147 -3.14 -1.16 -18.95
CA LEU A 147 -2.83 -2.36 -19.72
C LEU A 147 -4.10 -3.19 -19.97
N PRO A 148 -4.16 -3.98 -21.06
CA PRO A 148 -5.34 -4.81 -21.36
C PRO A 148 -5.80 -5.71 -20.20
N ARG A 149 -4.86 -6.26 -19.41
CA ARG A 149 -5.17 -7.09 -18.23
C ARG A 149 -5.82 -6.33 -17.08
N GLU A 150 -5.62 -5.02 -16.99
CA GLU A 150 -6.10 -4.21 -15.86
C GLU A 150 -7.59 -3.94 -15.94
N TYR A 151 -8.18 -4.05 -17.13
CA TYR A 151 -9.63 -3.98 -17.29
C TYR A 151 -10.34 -5.06 -16.46
N ASP A 152 -9.89 -6.31 -16.58
CA ASP A 152 -10.46 -7.43 -15.82
C ASP A 152 -9.97 -7.46 -14.38
N LEU A 153 -8.69 -7.15 -14.15
CA LEU A 153 -8.07 -7.13 -12.83
C LEU A 153 -8.78 -6.16 -11.89
N ASN A 154 -9.00 -4.92 -12.33
CA ASN A 154 -9.64 -3.88 -11.51
C ASN A 154 -11.10 -4.22 -11.15
N LEU A 155 -11.77 -5.08 -11.90
CA LEU A 155 -13.12 -5.56 -11.57
C LEU A 155 -13.13 -6.59 -10.42
N THR A 156 -12.00 -7.27 -10.15
CA THR A 156 -11.93 -8.41 -9.21
C THR A 156 -10.90 -8.25 -8.11
N TYR A 157 -9.90 -7.36 -8.29
CA TYR A 157 -8.81 -7.15 -7.33
C TYR A 157 -9.36 -6.77 -5.95
N ALA A 158 -8.74 -7.27 -4.90
CA ALA A 158 -9.14 -7.08 -3.50
C ALA A 158 -10.43 -7.79 -3.03
N ASN A 159 -11.21 -8.45 -3.89
CA ASN A 159 -12.48 -9.07 -3.47
C ASN A 159 -12.33 -10.03 -2.27
N GLU A 160 -11.29 -10.86 -2.26
CA GLU A 160 -11.02 -11.80 -1.16
C GLU A 160 -10.52 -11.07 0.10
N ASN A 161 -9.75 -10.00 -0.09
CA ASN A 161 -9.17 -9.24 1.02
C ASN A 161 -10.21 -8.45 1.81
N VAL A 162 -11.33 -8.06 1.20
CA VAL A 162 -12.40 -7.29 1.85
C VAL A 162 -13.51 -8.16 2.45
N ALA A 163 -13.54 -9.45 2.13
CA ALA A 163 -14.66 -10.35 2.45
C ALA A 163 -14.94 -10.53 3.96
N PHE A 164 -13.97 -10.19 4.82
CA PHE A 164 -14.13 -10.27 6.27
C PHE A 164 -14.95 -9.12 6.87
N SER A 165 -15.19 -8.03 6.11
CA SER A 165 -15.90 -6.85 6.59
C SER A 165 -17.04 -6.48 5.63
N PRO A 166 -18.29 -6.36 6.14
CA PRO A 166 -19.43 -5.86 5.34
C PRO A 166 -19.15 -4.47 4.77
N TYR A 167 -18.60 -3.56 5.58
CA TYR A 167 -18.27 -2.20 5.15
C TYR A 167 -17.27 -2.19 3.99
N LEU A 168 -16.17 -2.94 4.10
CA LEU A 168 -15.17 -3.01 3.03
C LEU A 168 -15.74 -3.67 1.77
N THR A 169 -16.62 -4.63 1.91
CA THR A 169 -17.33 -5.25 0.77
C THR A 169 -18.20 -4.23 0.04
N GLU A 170 -18.91 -3.38 0.77
CA GLU A 170 -19.71 -2.29 0.20
C GLU A 170 -18.84 -1.23 -0.46
N LEU A 171 -17.74 -0.82 0.21
CA LEU A 171 -16.75 0.10 -0.36
C LEU A 171 -16.15 -0.46 -1.65
N ARG A 172 -15.77 -1.75 -1.65
CA ARG A 172 -15.27 -2.42 -2.86
C ARG A 172 -16.31 -2.43 -4.00
N ALA A 173 -17.58 -2.62 -3.66
CA ALA A 173 -18.67 -2.57 -4.66
C ALA A 173 -18.84 -1.15 -5.24
N ALA A 174 -18.64 -0.09 -4.44
CA ALA A 174 -18.63 1.28 -4.93
C ALA A 174 -17.45 1.52 -5.90
N ILE A 175 -16.23 1.14 -5.50
CA ILE A 175 -15.02 1.24 -6.34
C ILE A 175 -15.19 0.47 -7.66
N ARG A 176 -15.83 -0.70 -7.62
CA ARG A 176 -16.13 -1.48 -8.83
C ARG A 176 -17.08 -0.75 -9.78
N ARG A 177 -18.11 -0.09 -9.27
CA ARG A 177 -19.00 0.73 -10.11
C ARG A 177 -18.23 1.84 -10.82
N ASP A 178 -17.32 2.52 -10.12
CA ASP A 178 -16.45 3.53 -10.73
C ASP A 178 -15.59 2.92 -11.85
N THR A 179 -15.05 1.71 -11.64
CA THR A 179 -14.30 0.97 -12.67
C THR A 179 -15.17 0.68 -13.90
N GLU A 180 -16.39 0.15 -13.68
CA GLU A 180 -17.32 -0.20 -14.75
C GLU A 180 -17.74 1.05 -15.55
N GLU A 181 -18.04 2.16 -14.87
CA GLU A 181 -18.38 3.43 -15.51
C GLU A 181 -17.22 3.99 -16.33
N LYS A 182 -15.99 3.94 -15.80
CA LYS A 182 -14.78 4.37 -16.49
C LYS A 182 -14.54 3.57 -17.77
N ILE A 183 -14.67 2.26 -17.70
CA ILE A 183 -14.53 1.38 -18.89
C ILE A 183 -15.60 1.71 -19.94
N GLN A 184 -16.85 1.95 -19.51
CA GLN A 184 -17.94 2.31 -20.43
C GLN A 184 -17.73 3.66 -21.12
N ARG A 185 -17.20 4.66 -20.41
CA ARG A 185 -16.92 5.98 -20.96
C ARG A 185 -15.68 6.01 -21.85
N GLY A 186 -14.72 5.14 -21.60
CA GLY A 186 -13.44 5.11 -22.32
C GLY A 186 -12.53 6.30 -21.99
N GLU A 187 -12.67 6.86 -20.77
CA GLU A 187 -11.98 8.10 -20.32
C GLU A 187 -10.95 7.82 -19.19
#